data_543bc1d22edd06f46a3fb6af45112369
#
_entry.id   543bc1d22edd06f46a3fb6af45112369
#
_cell.length_a   1.000
_cell.length_b   1.000
_cell.length_c   1.000
_cell.angle_alpha   90.00
_cell.angle_beta   90.00
_cell.angle_gamma   90.00
#
_symmetry.space_group_name_H-M   'P 1'
#
loop_
_entity.id
_entity.type
_entity.pdbx_description
1 polymer ?
#
loop_
_entity_poly.entity_id
_entity_poly.type
_entity_poly.pdbx_seq_one_letter_code
_entity_poly.pdbx_strand_id
1 'polypeptide(L)'
;MKNKRWIWGEYAGIISLFLLLISLAIAITINFRPLYVFDIDHLNILRYTTLDQDTLLKNFDHLMGYLNNPFEKGLRLPDFPVSASGAHHFFEVKRLFLIDYLVLAVTLIPSIYFLVYLKKNKRFWRLIRPFQIGMFVPIVLGFFMAIGFDRFFILFHETIFNNEDWLFNPATVSYTHLRAHETLS
;
A
#
# COMPACT_ATOMS: atom_id res chain seq x y z
N MET A 1 -23.86 -27.44 24.96
CA MET A 1 -22.63 -27.53 24.11
C MET A 1 -22.74 -26.55 22.95
N LYS A 2 -22.01 -25.42 22.94
CA LYS A 2 -21.97 -24.51 21.79
C LYS A 2 -21.33 -25.24 20.61
N ASN A 3 -22.08 -25.36 19.52
CA ASN A 3 -21.68 -26.13 18.34
C ASN A 3 -20.35 -25.57 17.79
N LYS A 4 -19.25 -26.33 17.78
CA LYS A 4 -17.90 -25.91 17.32
C LYS A 4 -17.94 -25.22 15.94
N ARG A 5 -18.85 -25.61 15.06
CA ARG A 5 -19.05 -25.03 13.72
C ARG A 5 -19.37 -23.52 13.75
N TRP A 6 -20.12 -23.04 14.74
CA TRP A 6 -20.47 -21.63 14.88
C TRP A 6 -19.27 -20.77 15.32
N ILE A 7 -18.38 -21.34 16.13
CA ILE A 7 -17.17 -20.65 16.59
C ILE A 7 -16.24 -20.40 15.39
N TRP A 8 -16.00 -21.39 14.55
CA TRP A 8 -15.18 -21.26 13.35
C TRP A 8 -15.75 -20.27 12.34
N GLY A 9 -17.07 -20.25 12.15
CA GLY A 9 -17.75 -19.28 11.28
C GLY A 9 -17.56 -17.83 11.74
N GLU A 10 -17.60 -17.59 13.06
CA GLU A 10 -17.36 -16.26 13.62
C GLU A 10 -15.90 -15.82 13.45
N TYR A 11 -14.91 -16.70 13.65
CA TYR A 11 -13.51 -16.37 13.39
C TYR A 11 -13.25 -16.09 11.91
N ALA A 12 -13.79 -16.91 11.03
CA ALA A 12 -13.68 -16.67 9.58
C ALA A 12 -14.29 -15.32 9.17
N GLY A 13 -15.45 -14.97 9.75
CA GLY A 13 -16.08 -13.67 9.52
C GLY A 13 -15.26 -12.50 10.04
N ILE A 14 -14.64 -12.62 11.22
CA ILE A 14 -13.74 -11.61 11.79
C ILE A 14 -12.51 -11.44 10.89
N ILE A 15 -11.86 -12.52 10.48
CA ILE A 15 -10.68 -12.50 9.60
C ILE A 15 -11.05 -11.84 8.27
N SER A 16 -12.17 -12.24 7.65
CA SER A 16 -12.65 -11.64 6.40
C SER A 16 -12.87 -10.15 6.55
N LEU A 17 -13.48 -9.70 7.65
CA LEU A 17 -13.73 -8.29 7.90
C LEU A 17 -12.43 -7.49 8.09
N PHE A 18 -11.44 -8.05 8.79
CA PHE A 18 -10.13 -7.40 8.92
C PHE A 18 -9.40 -7.30 7.59
N LEU A 19 -9.39 -8.38 6.79
CA LEU A 19 -8.80 -8.38 5.46
C LEU A 19 -9.48 -7.33 4.56
N LEU A 20 -10.82 -7.26 4.60
CA LEU A 20 -11.57 -6.25 3.85
C LEU A 20 -11.15 -4.83 4.25
N LEU A 21 -11.07 -4.53 5.55
CA LEU A 21 -10.76 -3.19 6.03
C LEU A 21 -9.31 -2.80 5.73
N ILE A 22 -8.36 -3.73 5.86
CA ILE A 22 -6.95 -3.51 5.53
C ILE A 22 -6.80 -3.25 4.03
N SER A 23 -7.32 -4.13 3.18
CA SER A 23 -7.27 -3.94 1.73
C SER A 23 -7.98 -2.67 1.28
N LEU A 24 -9.12 -2.32 1.89
CA LEU A 24 -9.80 -1.07 1.59
C LEU A 24 -8.95 0.15 1.97
N ALA A 25 -8.29 0.13 3.13
CA ALA A 25 -7.40 1.20 3.55
C ALA A 25 -6.21 1.34 2.60
N ILE A 26 -5.58 0.22 2.20
CA ILE A 26 -4.50 0.20 1.21
C ILE A 26 -5.01 0.76 -0.11
N ALA A 27 -6.11 0.24 -0.67
CA ALA A 27 -6.67 0.67 -1.94
C ALA A 27 -6.99 2.18 -1.96
N ILE A 28 -7.53 2.72 -0.87
CA ILE A 28 -7.78 4.16 -0.74
C ILE A 28 -6.46 4.93 -0.73
N THR A 29 -5.51 4.52 0.11
CA THR A 29 -4.23 5.25 0.29
C THR A 29 -3.41 5.29 -0.97
N ILE A 30 -3.23 4.14 -1.66
CA ILE A 30 -2.42 4.08 -2.90
C ILE A 30 -3.04 4.86 -4.06
N ASN A 31 -4.35 5.06 -4.08
CA ASN A 31 -5.05 5.83 -5.11
C ASN A 31 -5.34 7.28 -4.69
N PHE A 32 -4.94 7.70 -3.49
CA PHE A 32 -5.25 9.03 -2.98
C PHE A 32 -4.28 10.08 -3.53
N ARG A 33 -4.49 10.49 -4.78
CA ARG A 33 -3.68 11.52 -5.48
C ARG A 33 -3.40 12.80 -4.66
N PRO A 34 -4.34 13.32 -3.84
CA PRO A 34 -4.06 14.48 -2.99
C PRO A 34 -2.92 14.29 -2.01
N LEU A 35 -2.62 13.04 -1.57
CA LEU A 35 -1.48 12.76 -0.73
C LEU A 35 -0.17 13.05 -1.47
N TYR A 36 -0.03 12.61 -2.72
CA TYR A 36 1.15 12.90 -3.53
C TYR A 36 1.33 14.39 -3.80
N VAL A 37 0.24 15.12 -4.04
CA VAL A 37 0.28 16.60 -4.18
C VAL A 37 0.78 17.24 -2.90
N PHE A 38 0.27 16.82 -1.74
CA PHE A 38 0.71 17.29 -0.44
C PHE A 38 2.22 17.00 -0.21
N ASP A 39 2.68 15.81 -0.58
CA ASP A 39 4.08 15.40 -0.41
C ASP A 39 5.04 16.23 -1.28
N ILE A 40 4.65 16.60 -2.52
CA ILE A 40 5.43 17.50 -3.38
C ILE A 40 5.72 18.82 -2.66
N ASP A 41 4.72 19.40 -2.02
CA ASP A 41 4.85 20.69 -1.33
C ASP A 41 5.57 20.51 0.03
N HIS A 42 5.14 19.52 0.83
CA HIS A 42 5.65 19.30 2.19
C HIS A 42 7.14 18.91 2.22
N LEU A 43 7.55 18.06 1.29
CA LEU A 43 8.95 17.60 1.15
C LEU A 43 9.78 18.51 0.25
N ASN A 44 9.22 19.61 -0.26
CA ASN A 44 9.88 20.55 -1.18
C ASN A 44 10.54 19.85 -2.39
N ILE A 45 9.86 18.84 -2.97
CA ILE A 45 10.41 18.00 -4.04
C ILE A 45 10.89 18.83 -5.23
N LEU A 46 10.19 19.94 -5.55
CA LEU A 46 10.55 20.84 -6.66
C LEU A 46 11.93 21.49 -6.53
N ARG A 47 12.54 21.51 -5.34
CA ARG A 47 13.93 21.99 -5.16
C ARG A 47 14.98 21.00 -5.67
N TYR A 48 14.60 19.75 -5.82
CA TYR A 48 15.52 18.65 -6.18
C TYR A 48 15.32 18.19 -7.63
N THR A 49 14.42 18.83 -8.39
CA THR A 49 14.14 18.50 -9.79
C THR A 49 14.10 19.77 -10.65
N THR A 50 14.36 19.59 -11.92
CA THR A 50 14.17 20.67 -12.95
C THR A 50 12.75 20.64 -13.52
N LEU A 51 11.91 19.68 -13.08
CA LEU A 51 10.54 19.54 -13.54
C LEU A 51 9.60 20.41 -12.72
N ASP A 52 8.54 20.87 -13.36
CA ASP A 52 7.44 21.53 -12.67
C ASP A 52 6.47 20.53 -12.05
N GLN A 53 5.56 21.03 -11.22
CA GLN A 53 4.58 20.21 -10.52
C GLN A 53 3.63 19.47 -11.47
N ASP A 54 3.22 20.12 -12.56
CA ASP A 54 2.29 19.52 -13.53
C ASP A 54 2.93 18.34 -14.24
N THR A 55 4.21 18.45 -14.59
CA THR A 55 4.99 17.36 -15.19
C THR A 55 5.17 16.19 -14.20
N LEU A 56 5.45 16.46 -12.92
CA LEU A 56 5.51 15.41 -11.89
C LEU A 56 4.18 14.70 -11.74
N LEU A 57 3.09 15.46 -11.67
CA LEU A 57 1.74 14.90 -11.54
C LEU A 57 1.34 14.08 -12.76
N LYS A 58 1.70 14.51 -13.95
CA LYS A 58 1.47 13.76 -15.19
C LYS A 58 2.19 12.39 -15.15
N ASN A 59 3.46 12.36 -14.75
CA ASN A 59 4.20 11.11 -14.61
C ASN A 59 3.62 10.19 -13.51
N PHE A 60 3.20 10.76 -12.39
CA PHE A 60 2.49 10.03 -11.33
C PHE A 60 1.19 9.41 -11.88
N ASP A 61 0.38 10.16 -12.62
CA ASP A 61 -0.87 9.67 -13.20
C ASP A 61 -0.61 8.53 -14.21
N HIS A 62 0.47 8.60 -15.00
CA HIS A 62 0.89 7.49 -15.88
C HIS A 62 1.31 6.25 -15.10
N LEU A 63 2.11 6.42 -14.03
CA LEU A 63 2.51 5.33 -13.16
C LEU A 63 1.29 4.66 -12.52
N MET A 64 0.38 5.45 -11.96
CA MET A 64 -0.84 4.94 -11.34
C MET A 64 -1.77 4.26 -12.35
N GLY A 65 -1.85 4.78 -13.57
CA GLY A 65 -2.55 4.13 -14.67
C GLY A 65 -1.99 2.75 -14.98
N TYR A 66 -0.66 2.61 -15.05
CA TYR A 66 0.01 1.33 -15.23
C TYR A 66 -0.23 0.37 -14.07
N LEU A 67 -0.09 0.82 -12.83
CA LEU A 67 -0.23 -0.03 -11.63
C LEU A 67 -1.65 -0.56 -11.46
N ASN A 68 -2.65 0.22 -11.82
CA ASN A 68 -4.06 -0.12 -11.69
C ASN A 68 -4.64 -0.91 -12.88
N ASN A 69 -3.98 -0.91 -14.03
CA ASN A 69 -4.52 -1.57 -15.23
C ASN A 69 -3.89 -2.95 -15.46
N PRO A 70 -4.60 -4.08 -15.20
CA PRO A 70 -4.04 -5.43 -15.37
C PRO A 70 -3.62 -5.74 -16.81
N PHE A 71 -4.15 -5.04 -17.82
CA PHE A 71 -3.90 -5.28 -19.23
C PHE A 71 -2.69 -4.53 -19.77
N GLU A 72 -2.21 -3.51 -19.06
CA GLU A 72 -1.02 -2.74 -19.44
C GLU A 72 0.24 -3.59 -19.23
N LYS A 73 1.05 -3.80 -20.28
CA LYS A 73 2.20 -4.72 -20.24
C LYS A 73 3.53 -4.05 -19.93
N GLY A 74 3.66 -2.74 -20.11
CA GLY A 74 4.92 -2.05 -19.94
C GLY A 74 4.77 -0.67 -19.34
N LEU A 75 5.57 -0.37 -18.30
CA LEU A 75 5.62 0.96 -17.73
C LEU A 75 6.30 1.93 -18.70
N ARG A 76 5.64 3.04 -19.00
CA ARG A 76 6.20 4.17 -19.74
C ARG A 76 5.90 5.45 -18.99
N LEU A 77 6.94 6.19 -18.66
CA LEU A 77 6.83 7.51 -18.05
C LEU A 77 7.20 8.54 -19.12
N PRO A 78 6.39 9.60 -19.31
CA PRO A 78 6.62 10.59 -20.39
C PRO A 78 7.96 11.31 -20.29
N ASP A 79 8.38 11.64 -19.06
CA ASP A 79 9.48 12.56 -18.80
C ASP A 79 10.63 11.90 -18.01
N PHE A 80 10.51 10.60 -17.67
CA PHE A 80 11.53 9.83 -16.95
C PHE A 80 11.94 8.57 -17.72
N PRO A 81 13.24 8.32 -17.89
CA PRO A 81 13.70 7.03 -18.38
C PRO A 81 13.39 5.93 -17.34
N VAL A 82 12.88 4.81 -17.81
CA VAL A 82 12.60 3.65 -16.95
C VAL A 82 13.69 2.61 -17.18
N SER A 83 14.51 2.33 -16.16
CA SER A 83 15.50 1.26 -16.20
C SER A 83 14.85 -0.12 -16.22
N ALA A 84 15.58 -1.15 -16.64
CA ALA A 84 15.08 -2.52 -16.63
C ALA A 84 14.72 -2.99 -15.21
N SER A 85 15.58 -2.69 -14.22
CA SER A 85 15.31 -2.97 -12.79
C SER A 85 14.09 -2.21 -12.28
N GLY A 86 13.99 -0.91 -12.58
CA GLY A 86 12.81 -0.12 -12.20
C GLY A 86 11.51 -0.63 -12.83
N ALA A 87 11.55 -1.01 -14.12
CA ALA A 87 10.39 -1.61 -14.78
C ALA A 87 9.97 -2.93 -14.13
N HIS A 88 10.95 -3.78 -13.76
CA HIS A 88 10.69 -5.04 -13.08
C HIS A 88 10.12 -4.81 -11.67
N HIS A 89 10.71 -3.90 -10.89
CA HIS A 89 10.19 -3.55 -9.58
C HIS A 89 8.73 -3.05 -9.65
N PHE A 90 8.42 -2.10 -10.54
CA PHE A 90 7.05 -1.62 -10.69
C PHE A 90 6.08 -2.68 -11.23
N PHE A 91 6.57 -3.67 -11.99
CA PHE A 91 5.76 -4.83 -12.34
C PHE A 91 5.39 -5.67 -11.10
N GLU A 92 6.34 -5.89 -10.18
CA GLU A 92 6.07 -6.59 -8.91
C GLU A 92 5.12 -5.78 -8.02
N VAL A 93 5.32 -4.47 -7.90
CA VAL A 93 4.39 -3.56 -7.19
C VAL A 93 2.98 -3.65 -7.77
N LYS A 94 2.85 -3.65 -9.11
CA LYS A 94 1.56 -3.84 -9.78
C LYS A 94 0.88 -5.15 -9.37
N ARG A 95 1.64 -6.25 -9.26
CA ARG A 95 1.09 -7.52 -8.78
C ARG A 95 0.53 -7.41 -7.36
N LEU A 96 1.20 -6.65 -6.47
CA LEU A 96 0.70 -6.39 -5.12
C LEU A 96 -0.61 -5.60 -5.13
N PHE A 97 -0.73 -4.57 -5.99
CA PHE A 97 -1.99 -3.82 -6.19
C PHE A 97 -3.13 -4.75 -6.61
N LEU A 98 -2.88 -5.60 -7.61
CA LEU A 98 -3.90 -6.53 -8.11
C LEU A 98 -4.27 -7.60 -7.08
N ILE A 99 -3.32 -8.07 -6.28
CA ILE A 99 -3.59 -8.99 -5.16
C ILE A 99 -4.46 -8.29 -4.10
N ASP A 100 -4.15 -7.03 -3.75
CA ASP A 100 -4.96 -6.26 -2.80
C ASP A 100 -6.41 -6.12 -3.28
N TYR A 101 -6.62 -5.76 -4.55
CA TYR A 101 -7.96 -5.68 -5.15
C TYR A 101 -8.68 -7.04 -5.18
N LEU A 102 -7.95 -8.12 -5.41
CA LEU A 102 -8.52 -9.47 -5.34
C LEU A 102 -8.98 -9.80 -3.91
N VAL A 103 -8.14 -9.51 -2.91
CA VAL A 103 -8.49 -9.70 -1.50
C VAL A 103 -9.71 -8.86 -1.14
N LEU A 104 -9.74 -7.59 -1.55
CA LEU A 104 -10.88 -6.70 -1.34
C LEU A 104 -12.18 -7.29 -1.93
N ALA A 105 -12.13 -7.76 -3.19
CA ALA A 105 -13.28 -8.33 -3.87
C ALA A 105 -13.78 -9.63 -3.22
N VAL A 106 -12.86 -10.54 -2.88
CA VAL A 106 -13.18 -11.85 -2.29
C VAL A 106 -13.74 -11.70 -0.87
N THR A 107 -13.24 -10.73 -0.10
CA THR A 107 -13.66 -10.55 1.30
C THR A 107 -14.92 -9.70 1.45
N LEU A 108 -15.34 -8.98 0.42
CA LEU A 108 -16.49 -8.07 0.49
C LEU A 108 -17.80 -8.80 0.85
N ILE A 109 -18.17 -9.81 0.08
CA ILE A 109 -19.43 -10.55 0.27
C ILE A 109 -19.47 -11.28 1.62
N PRO A 110 -18.44 -12.08 2.01
CA PRO A 110 -18.39 -12.72 3.31
C PRO A 110 -18.48 -11.73 4.48
N SER A 111 -17.83 -10.58 4.37
CA SER A 111 -17.85 -9.55 5.42
C SER A 111 -19.23 -8.93 5.57
N ILE A 112 -19.89 -8.59 4.46
CA ILE A 112 -21.28 -8.08 4.49
C ILE A 112 -22.21 -9.13 5.13
N TYR A 113 -22.13 -10.39 4.70
CA TYR A 113 -22.90 -11.47 5.28
C TYR A 113 -22.66 -11.60 6.79
N PHE A 114 -21.42 -11.56 7.21
CA PHE A 114 -21.03 -11.62 8.63
C PHE A 114 -21.60 -10.46 9.45
N LEU A 115 -21.51 -9.22 8.94
CA LEU A 115 -22.08 -8.04 9.60
C LEU A 115 -23.60 -8.14 9.74
N VAL A 116 -24.30 -8.61 8.70
CA VAL A 116 -25.74 -8.84 8.75
C VAL A 116 -26.08 -9.93 9.77
N TYR A 117 -25.30 -11.02 9.81
CA TYR A 117 -25.44 -12.06 10.83
C TYR A 117 -25.28 -11.50 12.25
N LEU A 118 -24.24 -10.71 12.53
CA LEU A 118 -24.02 -10.09 13.82
C LEU A 118 -25.18 -9.16 14.20
N LYS A 119 -25.69 -8.38 13.23
CA LYS A 119 -26.85 -7.49 13.45
C LYS A 119 -28.09 -8.26 13.84
N LYS A 120 -28.47 -9.26 13.06
CA LYS A 120 -29.67 -10.09 13.30
C LYS A 120 -29.62 -10.82 14.66
N ASN A 121 -28.43 -11.25 15.08
CA ASN A 121 -28.24 -12.00 16.31
C ASN A 121 -27.86 -11.10 17.53
N LYS A 122 -27.83 -9.77 17.35
CA LYS A 122 -27.44 -8.80 18.41
C LYS A 122 -26.04 -9.09 18.99
N ARG A 123 -25.07 -9.47 18.12
CA ARG A 123 -23.75 -9.98 18.52
C ARG A 123 -22.59 -9.04 18.16
N PHE A 124 -22.82 -7.77 17.86
CA PHE A 124 -21.78 -6.80 17.53
C PHE A 124 -20.69 -6.67 18.61
N TRP A 125 -21.03 -6.92 19.88
CA TRP A 125 -20.06 -6.93 20.97
C TRP A 125 -18.89 -7.92 20.75
N ARG A 126 -19.06 -8.91 19.87
CA ARG A 126 -18.01 -9.84 19.46
C ARG A 126 -16.85 -9.17 18.72
N LEU A 127 -17.08 -8.01 18.11
CA LEU A 127 -16.08 -7.24 17.40
C LEU A 127 -15.20 -6.41 18.36
N ILE A 128 -15.65 -6.10 19.56
CA ILE A 128 -14.96 -5.16 20.46
C ILE A 128 -13.51 -5.61 20.71
N ARG A 129 -13.29 -6.81 21.21
CA ARG A 129 -11.94 -7.31 21.53
C ARG A 129 -11.04 -7.45 20.30
N PRO A 130 -11.49 -8.09 19.19
CA PRO A 130 -10.68 -8.15 17.97
C PRO A 130 -10.25 -6.76 17.47
N PHE A 131 -11.16 -5.78 17.47
CA PHE A 131 -10.83 -4.43 17.04
C PHE A 131 -9.89 -3.70 18.00
N GLN A 132 -10.07 -3.86 19.30
CA GLN A 132 -9.12 -3.34 20.30
C GLN A 132 -7.71 -3.88 20.05
N ILE A 133 -7.56 -5.19 19.83
CA ILE A 133 -6.27 -5.82 19.54
C ILE A 133 -5.75 -5.35 18.18
N GLY A 134 -6.60 -5.36 17.14
CA GLY A 134 -6.23 -4.92 15.79
C GLY A 134 -5.73 -3.48 15.71
N MET A 135 -6.21 -2.60 16.59
CA MET A 135 -5.80 -1.20 16.64
C MET A 135 -4.34 -1.02 17.11
N PHE A 136 -3.79 -1.97 17.86
CA PHE A 136 -2.38 -1.91 18.27
C PHE A 136 -1.43 -2.13 17.09
N VAL A 137 -1.82 -2.88 16.05
CA VAL A 137 -0.96 -3.19 14.91
C VAL A 137 -0.51 -1.92 14.17
N PRO A 138 -1.41 -1.03 13.69
CA PRO A 138 -0.99 0.19 13.01
C PRO A 138 -0.25 1.17 13.94
N ILE A 139 -0.58 1.20 15.24
CA ILE A 139 0.13 2.03 16.22
C ILE A 139 1.59 1.56 16.37
N VAL A 140 1.81 0.26 16.54
CA VAL A 140 3.15 -0.32 16.68
C VAL A 140 3.95 -0.15 15.38
N LEU A 141 3.35 -0.42 14.22
CA LEU A 141 4.00 -0.18 12.92
C LEU A 141 4.36 1.30 12.72
N GLY A 142 3.45 2.22 13.01
CA GLY A 142 3.70 3.66 12.92
C GLY A 142 4.81 4.12 13.86
N PHE A 143 4.90 3.56 15.06
CA PHE A 143 5.98 3.82 16.00
C PHE A 143 7.35 3.38 15.45
N PHE A 144 7.45 2.17 14.90
CA PHE A 144 8.70 1.69 14.28
C PHE A 144 9.07 2.49 13.04
N MET A 145 8.10 2.89 12.22
CA MET A 145 8.35 3.78 11.08
C MET A 145 8.87 5.15 11.51
N ALA A 146 8.33 5.73 12.60
CA ALA A 146 8.75 7.04 13.09
C ALA A 146 10.17 7.03 13.69
N ILE A 147 10.62 5.91 14.28
CA ILE A 147 11.96 5.81 14.91
C ILE A 147 13.05 5.44 13.88
N GLY A 148 12.73 4.66 12.87
CA GLY A 148 13.75 4.11 11.97
C GLY A 148 13.16 3.75 10.60
N PHE A 149 12.71 4.79 9.88
CA PHE A 149 12.08 4.61 8.55
C PHE A 149 12.97 3.82 7.59
N ASP A 150 14.28 4.13 7.52
CA ASP A 150 15.19 3.47 6.58
C ASP A 150 15.29 1.96 6.82
N ARG A 151 15.42 1.56 8.10
CA ARG A 151 15.46 0.13 8.46
C ARG A 151 14.14 -0.56 8.18
N PHE A 152 13.02 0.12 8.46
CA PHE A 152 11.70 -0.39 8.17
C PHE A 152 11.50 -0.55 6.65
N PHE A 153 11.90 0.46 5.88
CA PHE A 153 11.82 0.46 4.42
C PHE A 153 12.61 -0.70 3.82
N ILE A 154 13.88 -0.88 4.24
CA ILE A 154 14.74 -1.99 3.77
C ILE A 154 14.11 -3.33 4.14
N LEU A 155 13.75 -3.54 5.41
CA LEU A 155 13.14 -4.80 5.88
C LEU A 155 11.85 -5.13 5.15
N PHE A 156 11.01 -4.13 4.89
CA PHE A 156 9.78 -4.30 4.11
C PHE A 156 10.09 -4.79 2.69
N HIS A 157 11.04 -4.16 2.00
CA HIS A 157 11.40 -4.52 0.63
C HIS A 157 12.04 -5.90 0.56
N GLU A 158 13.00 -6.21 1.43
CA GLU A 158 13.63 -7.54 1.51
C GLU A 158 12.62 -8.66 1.86
N THR A 159 11.56 -8.34 2.60
CA THR A 159 10.52 -9.32 2.96
C THR A 159 9.55 -9.57 1.81
N ILE A 160 9.20 -8.53 1.05
CA ILE A 160 8.19 -8.60 0.00
C ILE A 160 8.80 -9.00 -1.35
N PHE A 161 10.00 -8.50 -1.66
CA PHE A 161 10.67 -8.69 -2.93
C PHE A 161 11.91 -9.60 -2.76
N ASN A 162 12.02 -10.61 -3.60
CA ASN A 162 13.13 -11.57 -3.55
C ASN A 162 14.28 -11.17 -4.50
N ASN A 163 14.52 -9.87 -4.64
CA ASN A 163 15.55 -9.28 -5.51
C ASN A 163 15.93 -7.88 -4.99
N GLU A 164 16.89 -7.23 -5.67
CA GLU A 164 17.40 -5.90 -5.32
C GLU A 164 16.93 -4.81 -6.33
N ASP A 165 15.94 -5.09 -7.17
CA ASP A 165 15.46 -4.17 -8.22
C ASP A 165 14.77 -2.91 -7.66
N TRP A 166 14.39 -2.93 -6.38
CA TRP A 166 13.90 -1.78 -5.62
C TRP A 166 15.02 -0.81 -5.18
N LEU A 167 16.29 -1.24 -5.24
CA LEU A 167 17.46 -0.39 -5.02
C LEU A 167 17.79 0.36 -6.30
N PHE A 168 17.23 1.54 -6.45
CA PHE A 168 17.45 2.35 -7.63
C PHE A 168 18.84 2.95 -7.66
N ASN A 169 19.55 2.78 -8.79
CA ASN A 169 20.86 3.40 -8.98
C ASN A 169 20.69 4.94 -9.09
N PRO A 170 21.37 5.75 -8.23
CA PRO A 170 21.31 7.21 -8.29
C PRO A 170 21.73 7.80 -9.65
N ALA A 171 22.49 7.06 -10.47
CA ALA A 171 22.88 7.46 -11.83
C ALA A 171 21.76 7.26 -12.86
N THR A 172 20.73 6.48 -12.57
CA THR A 172 19.52 6.38 -13.38
C THR A 172 18.51 7.37 -12.82
N VAL A 173 18.20 8.38 -13.58
CA VAL A 173 17.51 9.67 -13.29
C VAL A 173 16.24 9.62 -12.41
N SER A 174 15.72 8.47 -12.06
CA SER A 174 14.50 8.35 -11.29
C SER A 174 14.62 8.72 -9.80
N TYR A 175 15.83 8.93 -9.24
CA TYR A 175 16.04 9.02 -7.78
C TYR A 175 17.01 10.07 -7.29
N THR A 176 17.46 11.00 -8.12
CA THR A 176 18.29 12.13 -7.66
C THR A 176 17.57 13.00 -6.60
N HIS A 177 16.29 12.75 -6.35
CA HIS A 177 15.45 13.57 -5.49
C HIS A 177 15.31 13.08 -4.05
N LEU A 178 15.63 11.82 -3.75
CA LEU A 178 15.50 11.27 -2.39
C LEU A 178 16.81 11.27 -1.59
N ARG A 179 17.97 11.41 -2.23
CA ARG A 179 19.31 11.31 -1.59
C ARG A 179 19.99 12.62 -1.26
N ALA A 180 19.42 13.77 -1.57
CA ALA A 180 20.04 15.06 -1.26
C ALA A 180 20.16 15.36 0.24
N HIS A 181 19.54 14.55 1.11
CA HIS A 181 19.66 14.68 2.56
C HIS A 181 20.86 13.95 3.19
N GLU A 182 21.52 13.02 2.48
CA GLU A 182 22.63 12.25 3.07
C GLU A 182 24.03 12.84 2.89
N THR A 183 24.19 13.92 2.11
CA THR A 183 25.52 14.49 1.82
C THR A 183 25.81 15.79 2.56
N LEU A 184 24.98 16.21 3.51
CA LEU A 184 25.17 17.43 4.31
C LEU A 184 25.24 17.18 5.83
N SER A 185 25.80 16.04 6.24
CA SER A 185 26.18 15.82 7.64
C SER A 185 27.65 15.47 7.75
#